data_674a9f48c0cd7bff2d3b083b654a8c48
#
_entry.id   674a9f48c0cd7bff2d3b083b654a8c48
#
_cell.length_a   1.000
_cell.length_b   1.000
_cell.length_c   1.000
_cell.angle_alpha   90.00
_cell.angle_beta   90.00
_cell.angle_gamma   90.00
#
_symmetry.space_group_name_H-M   'P 1'
#
loop_
_entity.id
_entity.type
_entity.pdbx_description
1 polymer ?
#
loop_
_entity_poly.entity_id
_entity_poly.type
_entity_poly.pdbx_seq_one_letter_code
_entity_poly.pdbx_strand_id
1 'polypeptide(L)'
;MRNKIPTVLETRHMEVRIDRDTFLDGVQKVQGIAETKGTMPILSHLLLAAEQDRISIQATDLEIGSKGYYSANVITAGEMTLNSKKLFDILRELPREEVHLVKEDNHWVRVKCGKSKFRLPGMPPEDFPPFPEFSQDSLMEFSSKLLKEMIRKTFFAQSPDETRQVLNGLLLERENGKLKMVGTDGHRLAVVRRDLGDTSKGEKLSYLIPKKALAELVKLIEDDEATFSFSAKNNHMAFMQGDQVIVSRKIDGKFPNYQQVIPSDNKLQVKINRNTLQQALKRVALLADEKSKMVRFDIQSGSITLTTDTTELGEAREEIAISYSGEGVSVGLNAKYVLDVLNVIDDEEVILNLKDEKSSCLITSNTDKDYQSIVMPMRL
;
A
#
# COMPACT_ATOMS: atom_id res chain seq x y z
N MET A 1 -34.02 -10.66 61.92
CA MET A 1 -32.85 -10.43 61.09
C MET A 1 -33.14 -11.09 59.76
N ARG A 2 -33.45 -10.30 58.72
CA ARG A 2 -33.65 -10.81 57.35
C ARG A 2 -32.31 -10.69 56.62
N ASN A 3 -31.70 -11.84 56.35
CA ASN A 3 -30.53 -11.93 55.46
C ASN A 3 -30.92 -11.44 54.06
N LYS A 4 -30.38 -10.31 53.63
CA LYS A 4 -30.36 -9.90 52.22
C LYS A 4 -29.38 -10.81 51.50
N ILE A 5 -29.89 -11.63 50.62
CA ILE A 5 -29.11 -12.36 49.61
C ILE A 5 -28.44 -11.30 48.73
N PRO A 6 -27.12 -11.32 48.51
CA PRO A 6 -26.48 -10.41 47.57
C PRO A 6 -27.03 -10.66 46.19
N THR A 7 -27.58 -9.64 45.57
CA THR A 7 -27.97 -9.64 44.14
C THR A 7 -26.73 -9.96 43.35
N VAL A 8 -26.73 -11.11 42.69
CA VAL A 8 -25.75 -11.46 41.67
C VAL A 8 -25.82 -10.34 40.64
N LEU A 9 -24.75 -9.55 40.53
CA LEU A 9 -24.56 -8.64 39.41
C LEU A 9 -24.58 -9.50 38.16
N GLU A 10 -25.69 -9.49 37.41
CA GLU A 10 -25.76 -10.04 36.07
C GLU A 10 -24.64 -9.36 35.26
N THR A 11 -23.65 -10.11 34.92
CA THR A 11 -22.61 -9.68 33.98
C THR A 11 -23.31 -9.40 32.65
N ARG A 12 -23.64 -8.11 32.44
CA ARG A 12 -24.26 -7.70 31.18
C ARG A 12 -23.24 -7.88 30.08
N HIS A 13 -23.48 -8.87 29.21
CA HIS A 13 -22.64 -9.12 28.04
C HIS A 13 -22.86 -8.04 26.97
N MET A 14 -21.81 -7.69 26.24
CA MET A 14 -21.90 -6.75 25.11
C MET A 14 -23.00 -7.15 24.13
N GLU A 15 -23.87 -6.18 23.80
CA GLU A 15 -24.95 -6.33 22.84
C GLU A 15 -25.04 -5.09 21.97
N VAL A 16 -25.01 -5.27 20.63
CA VAL A 16 -24.97 -4.18 19.67
C VAL A 16 -25.70 -4.58 18.37
N ARG A 17 -26.33 -3.58 17.76
CA ARG A 17 -26.94 -3.71 16.44
C ARG A 17 -26.31 -2.71 15.49
N ILE A 18 -25.99 -3.14 14.29
CA ILE A 18 -25.32 -2.34 13.27
C ILE A 18 -25.86 -2.70 11.89
N ASP A 19 -25.99 -1.71 11.03
CA ASP A 19 -26.33 -1.96 9.63
C ASP A 19 -25.28 -2.88 8.97
N ARG A 20 -25.75 -3.84 8.16
CA ARG A 20 -24.86 -4.86 7.57
C ARG A 20 -23.82 -4.27 6.63
N ASP A 21 -24.18 -3.31 5.80
CA ASP A 21 -23.26 -2.71 4.82
C ASP A 21 -22.18 -1.88 5.53
N THR A 22 -22.58 -1.12 6.55
CA THR A 22 -21.66 -0.38 7.43
C THR A 22 -20.69 -1.32 8.16
N PHE A 23 -21.20 -2.44 8.66
CA PHE A 23 -20.35 -3.42 9.37
C PHE A 23 -19.41 -4.15 8.42
N LEU A 24 -19.88 -4.54 7.26
CA LEU A 24 -19.07 -5.17 6.21
C LEU A 24 -17.94 -4.24 5.76
N ASP A 25 -18.23 -2.97 5.50
CA ASP A 25 -17.23 -1.96 5.14
C ASP A 25 -16.15 -1.85 6.23
N GLY A 26 -16.56 -1.72 7.49
CA GLY A 26 -15.64 -1.63 8.61
C GLY A 26 -14.74 -2.84 8.77
N VAL A 27 -15.29 -4.04 8.63
CA VAL A 27 -14.51 -5.29 8.67
C VAL A 27 -13.58 -5.38 7.47
N GLN A 28 -14.02 -5.00 6.28
CA GLN A 28 -13.23 -5.02 5.05
C GLN A 28 -11.98 -4.13 5.15
N LYS A 29 -12.10 -2.96 5.78
CA LYS A 29 -11.00 -1.99 5.95
C LYS A 29 -9.89 -2.48 6.88
N VAL A 30 -10.19 -3.39 7.80
CA VAL A 30 -9.20 -3.85 8.78
C VAL A 30 -8.75 -5.31 8.58
N GLN A 31 -9.54 -6.12 7.85
CA GLN A 31 -9.29 -7.57 7.75
C GLN A 31 -7.92 -7.94 7.14
N GLY A 32 -7.38 -7.10 6.23
CA GLY A 32 -6.11 -7.35 5.58
C GLY A 32 -4.90 -7.28 6.53
N ILE A 33 -5.10 -6.69 7.70
CA ILE A 33 -4.08 -6.57 8.75
C ILE A 33 -4.03 -7.83 9.62
N ALA A 34 -5.20 -8.43 9.89
CA ALA A 34 -5.30 -9.62 10.73
C ALA A 34 -4.41 -10.76 10.19
N GLU A 35 -3.57 -11.30 11.04
CA GLU A 35 -2.63 -12.36 10.67
C GLU A 35 -3.35 -13.70 10.51
N THR A 36 -3.16 -14.36 9.37
CA THR A 36 -3.85 -15.65 9.09
C THR A 36 -3.02 -16.88 9.44
N LYS A 37 -1.71 -16.75 9.67
CA LYS A 37 -0.76 -17.87 9.85
C LYS A 37 0.29 -17.67 10.95
N GLY A 38 0.03 -16.76 11.90
CA GLY A 38 0.98 -16.45 12.96
C GLY A 38 0.97 -17.44 14.12
N THR A 39 1.93 -17.28 15.01
CA THR A 39 2.07 -18.06 16.25
C THR A 39 1.09 -17.64 17.34
N MET A 40 0.49 -16.45 17.22
CA MET A 40 -0.48 -15.89 18.17
C MET A 40 -1.89 -15.93 17.56
N PRO A 41 -2.76 -16.87 17.97
CA PRO A 41 -4.10 -17.03 17.39
C PRO A 41 -4.98 -15.77 17.47
N ILE A 42 -4.82 -14.95 18.52
CA ILE A 42 -5.60 -13.72 18.72
C ILE A 42 -5.41 -12.71 17.58
N LEU A 43 -4.25 -12.68 16.91
CA LEU A 43 -3.97 -11.77 15.80
C LEU A 43 -4.79 -12.09 14.53
N SER A 44 -5.41 -13.27 14.47
CA SER A 44 -6.38 -13.61 13.42
C SER A 44 -7.79 -13.08 13.70
N HIS A 45 -8.01 -12.45 14.85
CA HIS A 45 -9.28 -11.88 15.28
C HIS A 45 -9.31 -10.37 15.11
N LEU A 46 -10.52 -9.84 15.04
CA LEU A 46 -10.81 -8.42 15.21
C LEU A 46 -11.25 -8.19 16.66
N LEU A 47 -10.83 -7.08 17.23
CA LEU A 47 -11.43 -6.57 18.45
C LEU A 47 -12.58 -5.62 18.09
N LEU A 48 -13.76 -5.91 18.61
CA LEU A 48 -14.96 -5.11 18.49
C LEU A 48 -15.27 -4.51 19.87
N ALA A 49 -15.27 -3.18 19.99
CA ALA A 49 -15.62 -2.51 21.23
C ALA A 49 -16.79 -1.55 21.00
N ALA A 50 -17.88 -1.73 21.75
CA ALA A 50 -19.09 -0.94 21.66
C ALA A 50 -19.20 0.02 22.83
N GLU A 51 -19.32 1.31 22.54
CA GLU A 51 -19.44 2.40 23.49
C GLU A 51 -20.42 3.47 22.99
N GLN A 52 -21.27 3.96 23.85
CA GLN A 52 -22.24 5.01 23.53
C GLN A 52 -23.14 4.62 22.34
N ASP A 53 -22.93 5.23 21.18
CA ASP A 53 -23.70 5.06 19.95
C ASP A 53 -22.85 4.55 18.76
N ARG A 54 -21.69 3.96 19.06
CA ARG A 54 -20.74 3.50 18.04
C ARG A 54 -20.04 2.21 18.45
N ILE A 55 -19.53 1.52 17.43
CA ILE A 55 -18.64 0.38 17.59
C ILE A 55 -17.28 0.73 16.96
N SER A 56 -16.19 0.39 17.64
CA SER A 56 -14.87 0.38 17.02
C SER A 56 -14.53 -1.02 16.55
N ILE A 57 -13.88 -1.10 15.38
CA ILE A 57 -13.38 -2.33 14.78
C ILE A 57 -11.87 -2.18 14.63
N GLN A 58 -11.11 -3.09 15.25
CA GLN A 58 -9.66 -3.02 15.31
C GLN A 58 -9.02 -4.34 14.87
N ALA A 59 -7.91 -4.24 14.13
CA ALA A 59 -7.01 -5.36 13.80
C ALA A 59 -5.55 -4.94 14.03
N THR A 60 -4.69 -5.91 14.32
CA THR A 60 -3.23 -5.69 14.40
C THR A 60 -2.47 -6.98 14.14
N ASP A 61 -1.23 -6.85 13.64
CA ASP A 61 -0.22 -7.90 13.55
C ASP A 61 1.04 -7.57 14.38
N LEU A 62 0.91 -6.61 15.31
CA LEU A 62 1.96 -6.03 16.18
C LEU A 62 2.87 -5.00 15.49
N GLU A 63 2.98 -5.01 14.17
CA GLU A 63 3.76 -4.02 13.40
C GLU A 63 2.88 -2.92 12.83
N ILE A 64 1.68 -3.30 12.41
CA ILE A 64 0.65 -2.42 11.90
C ILE A 64 -0.66 -2.65 12.65
N GLY A 65 -1.38 -1.59 12.95
CA GLY A 65 -2.73 -1.63 13.49
C GLY A 65 -3.65 -0.74 12.68
N SER A 66 -4.90 -1.15 12.52
CA SER A 66 -5.97 -0.30 12.00
C SER A 66 -7.15 -0.31 12.94
N LYS A 67 -7.77 0.85 13.10
CA LYS A 67 -8.97 1.03 13.91
C LYS A 67 -9.91 2.00 13.21
N GLY A 68 -11.19 1.64 13.18
CA GLY A 68 -12.24 2.50 12.66
C GLY A 68 -13.43 2.56 13.59
N TYR A 69 -14.18 3.67 13.56
CA TYR A 69 -15.38 3.86 14.36
C TYR A 69 -16.61 3.96 13.44
N TYR A 70 -17.68 3.29 13.83
CA TYR A 70 -18.90 3.17 13.03
C TYR A 70 -20.13 3.36 13.90
N SER A 71 -21.12 4.09 13.42
CA SER A 71 -22.38 4.27 14.12
C SER A 71 -23.08 2.93 14.34
N ALA A 72 -23.55 2.68 15.54
CA ALA A 72 -24.23 1.47 15.93
C ALA A 72 -25.23 1.74 17.08
N ASN A 73 -26.27 0.94 17.17
CA ASN A 73 -27.19 0.95 18.31
C ASN A 73 -26.62 0.02 19.39
N VAL A 74 -25.95 0.62 20.38
CA VAL A 74 -25.32 -0.08 21.50
C VAL A 74 -26.38 -0.31 22.61
N ILE A 75 -26.76 -1.56 22.81
CA ILE A 75 -27.71 -1.95 23.87
C ILE A 75 -26.95 -2.15 25.18
N THR A 76 -25.80 -2.81 25.12
CA THR A 76 -24.90 -3.02 26.24
C THR A 76 -23.46 -2.82 25.78
N ALA A 77 -22.75 -1.87 26.38
CA ALA A 77 -21.35 -1.61 26.10
C ALA A 77 -20.46 -2.80 26.50
N GLY A 78 -19.28 -2.91 25.85
CA GLY A 78 -18.32 -3.96 26.16
C GLY A 78 -17.43 -4.28 24.99
N GLU A 79 -16.75 -5.40 25.08
CA GLU A 79 -15.78 -5.86 24.07
C GLU A 79 -15.98 -7.32 23.72
N MET A 80 -15.73 -7.67 22.47
CA MET A 80 -15.69 -9.05 21.97
C MET A 80 -14.65 -9.19 20.86
N THR A 81 -14.16 -10.40 20.65
CA THR A 81 -13.29 -10.71 19.52
C THR A 81 -13.95 -11.71 18.59
N LEU A 82 -13.71 -11.58 17.29
CA LEU A 82 -14.18 -12.52 16.29
C LEU A 82 -13.10 -12.74 15.23
N ASN A 83 -12.99 -13.99 14.73
CA ASN A 83 -12.07 -14.29 13.64
C ASN A 83 -12.41 -13.43 12.41
N SER A 84 -11.43 -12.66 11.95
CA SER A 84 -11.55 -11.64 10.90
C SER A 84 -12.11 -12.22 9.61
N LYS A 85 -11.50 -13.28 9.10
CA LYS A 85 -11.89 -13.90 7.83
C LYS A 85 -13.29 -14.50 7.89
N LYS A 86 -13.60 -15.22 8.98
CA LYS A 86 -14.92 -15.85 9.13
C LYS A 86 -16.04 -14.81 9.26
N LEU A 87 -15.78 -13.74 10.00
CA LEU A 87 -16.75 -12.65 10.12
C LEU A 87 -16.99 -11.98 8.76
N PHE A 88 -15.91 -11.66 8.02
CA PHE A 88 -16.02 -11.08 6.69
C PHE A 88 -16.80 -11.97 5.72
N ASP A 89 -16.47 -13.28 5.67
CA ASP A 89 -17.15 -14.24 4.79
C ASP A 89 -18.66 -14.32 5.10
N ILE A 90 -19.02 -14.30 6.39
CA ILE A 90 -20.43 -14.31 6.83
C ILE A 90 -21.12 -12.99 6.42
N LEU A 91 -20.54 -11.85 6.75
CA LEU A 91 -21.14 -10.55 6.46
C LEU A 91 -21.39 -10.37 4.96
N ARG A 92 -20.50 -10.86 4.11
CA ARG A 92 -20.63 -10.76 2.65
C ARG A 92 -21.86 -11.51 2.13
N GLU A 93 -22.22 -12.64 2.73
CA GLU A 93 -23.34 -13.47 2.31
C GLU A 93 -24.69 -13.13 3.03
N LEU A 94 -24.66 -12.28 4.06
CA LEU A 94 -25.87 -11.85 4.77
C LEU A 94 -26.74 -10.90 3.93
N PRO A 95 -28.07 -10.92 4.12
CA PRO A 95 -28.96 -9.92 3.53
C PRO A 95 -28.63 -8.51 4.05
N ARG A 96 -29.02 -7.48 3.29
CA ARG A 96 -28.85 -6.07 3.67
C ARG A 96 -29.87 -5.66 4.73
N GLU A 97 -29.68 -6.17 5.93
CA GLU A 97 -30.51 -5.93 7.09
C GLU A 97 -29.61 -5.65 8.31
N GLU A 98 -30.19 -5.25 9.41
CA GLU A 98 -29.47 -5.02 10.66
C GLU A 98 -28.84 -6.31 11.19
N VAL A 99 -27.57 -6.25 11.54
CA VAL A 99 -26.83 -7.33 12.20
C VAL A 99 -26.85 -7.11 13.71
N HIS A 100 -27.31 -8.10 14.44
CA HIS A 100 -27.37 -8.12 15.88
C HIS A 100 -26.29 -9.05 16.44
N LEU A 101 -25.37 -8.50 17.23
CA LEU A 101 -24.27 -9.19 17.87
C LEU A 101 -24.55 -9.26 19.38
N VAL A 102 -24.40 -10.44 19.97
CA VAL A 102 -24.50 -10.66 21.41
C VAL A 102 -23.34 -11.53 21.88
N LYS A 103 -22.50 -11.00 22.76
CA LYS A 103 -21.48 -11.78 23.47
C LYS A 103 -22.18 -12.73 24.43
N GLU A 104 -21.75 -13.97 24.45
CA GLU A 104 -22.23 -15.01 25.38
C GLU A 104 -21.10 -15.43 26.33
N ASP A 105 -21.40 -16.37 27.23
CA ASP A 105 -20.40 -16.97 28.10
C ASP A 105 -19.28 -17.62 27.27
N ASN A 106 -18.10 -17.75 27.90
CA ASN A 106 -16.91 -18.33 27.27
C ASN A 106 -16.50 -17.65 25.95
N HIS A 107 -16.74 -16.33 25.82
CA HIS A 107 -16.40 -15.50 24.66
C HIS A 107 -17.09 -15.90 23.34
N TRP A 108 -18.09 -16.76 23.38
CA TRP A 108 -18.89 -17.02 22.18
C TRP A 108 -19.70 -15.78 21.80
N VAL A 109 -19.93 -15.62 20.50
CA VAL A 109 -20.71 -14.50 19.94
C VAL A 109 -21.81 -15.03 19.05
N ARG A 110 -23.04 -14.63 19.36
CA ARG A 110 -24.19 -14.86 18.49
C ARG A 110 -24.31 -13.70 17.51
N VAL A 111 -24.39 -14.07 16.22
CA VAL A 111 -24.60 -13.14 15.10
C VAL A 111 -25.95 -13.47 14.49
N LYS A 112 -26.86 -12.50 14.45
CA LYS A 112 -28.20 -12.68 13.84
C LYS A 112 -28.43 -11.56 12.82
N CYS A 113 -28.96 -11.93 11.63
CA CYS A 113 -29.40 -10.99 10.62
C CYS A 113 -30.60 -11.59 9.90
N GLY A 114 -31.75 -10.95 9.98
CA GLY A 114 -33.01 -11.50 9.50
C GLY A 114 -33.30 -12.88 10.09
N LYS A 115 -33.40 -13.89 9.22
CA LYS A 115 -33.60 -15.30 9.63
C LYS A 115 -32.32 -16.08 9.87
N SER A 116 -31.17 -15.52 9.46
CA SER A 116 -29.85 -16.16 9.60
C SER A 116 -29.33 -16.02 11.03
N LYS A 117 -28.78 -17.11 11.56
CA LYS A 117 -28.21 -17.17 12.92
C LYS A 117 -26.91 -17.94 12.87
N PHE A 118 -25.86 -17.32 13.40
CA PHE A 118 -24.54 -17.94 13.56
C PHE A 118 -24.13 -17.86 15.03
N ARG A 119 -23.28 -18.77 15.44
CA ARG A 119 -22.63 -18.77 16.74
C ARG A 119 -21.15 -19.03 16.52
N LEU A 120 -20.30 -18.03 16.83
CA LEU A 120 -18.88 -18.05 16.54
C LEU A 120 -18.08 -18.05 17.84
N PRO A 121 -16.99 -18.83 17.92
CA PRO A 121 -16.08 -18.72 19.04
C PRO A 121 -15.30 -17.42 18.94
N GLY A 122 -15.22 -16.68 20.02
CA GLY A 122 -14.28 -15.59 20.21
C GLY A 122 -13.13 -16.01 21.12
N MET A 123 -12.26 -15.07 21.41
CA MET A 123 -11.17 -15.16 22.38
C MET A 123 -11.33 -14.07 23.44
N PRO A 124 -10.66 -14.18 24.59
CA PRO A 124 -10.69 -13.13 25.62
C PRO A 124 -10.23 -11.79 25.03
N PRO A 125 -11.03 -10.71 25.08
CA PRO A 125 -10.62 -9.39 24.60
C PRO A 125 -9.37 -8.84 25.28
N GLU A 126 -9.15 -9.21 26.54
CA GLU A 126 -8.00 -8.86 27.35
C GLU A 126 -6.66 -9.41 26.81
N ASP A 127 -6.71 -10.48 26.00
CA ASP A 127 -5.55 -11.03 25.30
C ASP A 127 -5.23 -10.27 24.01
N PHE A 128 -6.13 -9.38 23.56
CA PHE A 128 -5.90 -8.62 22.34
C PHE A 128 -4.87 -7.51 22.58
N PRO A 129 -3.84 -7.40 21.72
CA PRO A 129 -2.79 -6.40 21.93
C PRO A 129 -3.36 -4.97 21.96
N PRO A 130 -2.84 -4.10 22.87
CA PRO A 130 -3.27 -2.71 22.91
C PRO A 130 -2.97 -2.00 21.58
N PHE A 131 -3.87 -1.09 21.21
CA PHE A 131 -3.62 -0.28 20.01
C PHE A 131 -2.43 0.65 20.25
N PRO A 132 -1.47 0.73 19.29
CA PRO A 132 -0.29 1.55 19.48
C PRO A 132 -0.65 3.02 19.76
N GLU A 133 0.05 3.64 20.69
CA GLU A 133 -0.09 5.07 20.95
C GLU A 133 0.36 5.88 19.73
N PHE A 134 -0.40 6.87 19.35
CA PHE A 134 -0.07 7.82 18.30
C PHE A 134 -0.44 9.25 18.74
N SER A 135 0.17 10.26 18.11
CA SER A 135 -0.24 11.65 18.32
C SER A 135 -1.44 11.96 17.43
N GLN A 136 -2.39 12.70 17.96
CA GLN A 136 -3.47 13.30 17.17
C GLN A 136 -3.02 14.63 16.53
N ASP A 137 -1.89 15.20 17.00
CA ASP A 137 -1.33 16.40 16.39
C ASP A 137 -0.77 16.04 15.00
N SER A 138 -1.34 16.63 13.98
CA SER A 138 -0.90 16.41 12.60
C SER A 138 0.44 17.08 12.36
N LEU A 139 1.39 16.31 11.83
CA LEU A 139 2.64 16.84 11.30
C LEU A 139 2.49 17.31 9.85
N MET A 140 1.51 16.76 9.14
CA MET A 140 1.32 16.98 7.72
C MET A 140 -0.11 16.62 7.33
N GLU A 141 -0.70 17.43 6.45
CA GLU A 141 -1.98 17.14 5.83
C GLU A 141 -1.83 17.17 4.31
N PHE A 142 -2.51 16.27 3.63
CA PHE A 142 -2.50 16.18 2.18
C PHE A 142 -3.75 15.48 1.66
N SER A 143 -4.10 15.72 0.40
CA SER A 143 -5.26 15.08 -0.19
C SER A 143 -5.02 13.57 -0.39
N SER A 144 -6.08 12.80 -0.28
CA SER A 144 -6.09 11.37 -0.58
C SER A 144 -5.59 11.06 -1.97
N LYS A 145 -6.01 11.85 -2.96
CA LYS A 145 -5.56 11.77 -4.36
C LYS A 145 -4.05 11.89 -4.50
N LEU A 146 -3.45 12.88 -3.79
CA LEU A 146 -2.00 13.08 -3.81
C LEU A 146 -1.26 11.85 -3.25
N LEU A 147 -1.69 11.35 -2.09
CA LEU A 147 -1.07 10.18 -1.45
C LEU A 147 -1.18 8.94 -2.34
N LYS A 148 -2.37 8.68 -2.87
CA LYS A 148 -2.65 7.55 -3.77
C LYS A 148 -1.79 7.60 -5.03
N GLU A 149 -1.69 8.78 -5.65
CA GLU A 149 -0.84 9.00 -6.83
C GLU A 149 0.64 8.72 -6.52
N MET A 150 1.16 9.28 -5.42
CA MET A 150 2.56 9.13 -5.05
C MET A 150 2.90 7.67 -4.74
N ILE A 151 2.02 6.96 -4.02
CA ILE A 151 2.19 5.52 -3.77
C ILE A 151 2.17 4.75 -5.10
N ARG A 152 1.17 4.95 -5.96
CA ARG A 152 1.06 4.28 -7.27
C ARG A 152 2.32 4.42 -8.10
N LYS A 153 2.91 5.63 -8.13
CA LYS A 153 4.09 5.95 -8.93
C LYS A 153 5.40 5.38 -8.38
N THR A 154 5.44 4.89 -7.14
CA THR A 154 6.69 4.44 -6.50
C THR A 154 6.63 3.02 -5.92
N PHE A 155 5.44 2.52 -5.61
CA PHE A 155 5.25 1.24 -4.91
C PHE A 155 5.87 0.03 -5.62
N PHE A 156 5.86 0.01 -6.95
CA PHE A 156 6.41 -1.09 -7.75
C PHE A 156 7.93 -1.22 -7.62
N ALA A 157 8.63 -0.12 -7.27
CA ALA A 157 10.08 -0.07 -7.26
C ALA A 157 10.71 -0.58 -5.94
N GLN A 158 9.92 -0.77 -4.88
CA GLN A 158 10.42 -1.31 -3.62
C GLN A 158 10.84 -2.79 -3.74
N SER A 159 11.72 -3.25 -2.85
CA SER A 159 12.16 -4.64 -2.81
C SER A 159 11.02 -5.58 -2.40
N PRO A 160 10.81 -6.70 -3.10
CA PRO A 160 9.94 -7.76 -2.62
C PRO A 160 10.56 -8.58 -1.48
N ASP A 161 11.87 -8.49 -1.28
CA ASP A 161 12.63 -9.24 -0.27
C ASP A 161 12.50 -8.59 1.10
N GLU A 162 11.79 -9.25 2.01
CA GLU A 162 11.53 -8.79 3.38
C GLU A 162 12.80 -8.73 4.24
N THR A 163 13.86 -9.46 3.88
CA THR A 163 15.15 -9.41 4.60
C THR A 163 15.87 -8.08 4.36
N ARG A 164 15.56 -7.39 3.25
CA ARG A 164 16.07 -6.07 2.92
C ARG A 164 15.15 -4.98 3.45
N GLN A 165 14.92 -4.96 4.75
CA GLN A 165 13.91 -4.14 5.42
C GLN A 165 13.86 -2.68 4.93
N VAL A 166 15.02 -2.01 4.82
CA VAL A 166 15.13 -0.61 4.41
C VAL A 166 14.61 -0.37 2.98
N LEU A 167 14.64 -1.40 2.12
CA LEU A 167 14.16 -1.34 0.74
C LEU A 167 12.76 -1.96 0.56
N ASN A 168 12.24 -2.64 1.60
CA ASN A 168 10.89 -3.21 1.61
C ASN A 168 9.87 -2.17 2.13
N GLY A 169 9.90 -0.99 1.55
CA GLY A 169 9.04 0.13 1.88
C GLY A 169 9.35 1.34 1.02
N LEU A 170 8.68 2.45 1.28
CA LEU A 170 8.90 3.73 0.59
C LEU A 170 9.44 4.78 1.55
N LEU A 171 10.38 5.55 1.08
CA LEU A 171 10.85 6.75 1.76
C LEU A 171 9.86 7.89 1.48
N LEU A 172 9.28 8.47 2.54
CA LEU A 172 8.50 9.70 2.51
C LEU A 172 9.35 10.83 3.09
N GLU A 173 9.60 11.86 2.31
CA GLU A 173 10.33 13.06 2.74
C GLU A 173 9.50 14.30 2.53
N ARG A 174 9.53 15.22 3.50
CA ARG A 174 9.10 16.61 3.33
C ARG A 174 10.28 17.53 3.51
N GLU A 175 10.52 18.38 2.54
CA GLU A 175 11.58 19.39 2.57
C GLU A 175 11.20 20.59 1.69
N ASN A 176 11.34 21.81 2.22
CA ASN A 176 11.12 23.05 1.49
C ASN A 176 9.73 23.14 0.80
N GLY A 177 8.66 22.70 1.49
CA GLY A 177 7.30 22.73 0.96
C GLY A 177 6.99 21.65 -0.09
N LYS A 178 7.96 20.74 -0.35
CA LYS A 178 7.78 19.62 -1.27
C LYS A 178 7.71 18.31 -0.53
N LEU A 179 6.78 17.48 -0.96
CA LEU A 179 6.68 16.08 -0.56
C LEU A 179 7.35 15.21 -1.61
N LYS A 180 8.19 14.28 -1.17
CA LYS A 180 8.84 13.29 -2.03
C LYS A 180 8.47 11.90 -1.57
N MET A 181 8.29 10.99 -2.51
CA MET A 181 8.20 9.57 -2.24
C MET A 181 9.17 8.81 -3.13
N VAL A 182 9.89 7.88 -2.54
CA VAL A 182 10.99 7.17 -3.22
C VAL A 182 10.91 5.68 -2.92
N GLY A 183 11.00 4.87 -3.96
CA GLY A 183 11.13 3.42 -3.87
C GLY A 183 12.31 2.90 -4.67
N THR A 184 13.03 1.91 -4.16
CA THR A 184 14.11 1.22 -4.88
C THR A 184 14.32 -0.19 -4.33
N ASP A 185 14.74 -1.11 -5.20
CA ASP A 185 15.20 -2.45 -4.85
C ASP A 185 16.72 -2.63 -5.12
N GLY A 186 17.39 -1.54 -5.55
CA GLY A 186 18.80 -1.52 -5.94
C GLY A 186 19.04 -1.79 -7.43
N HIS A 187 18.03 -2.24 -8.17
CA HIS A 187 18.08 -2.46 -9.63
C HIS A 187 17.23 -1.46 -10.40
N ARG A 188 16.30 -0.82 -9.72
CA ARG A 188 15.44 0.24 -10.23
C ARG A 188 15.14 1.24 -9.13
N LEU A 189 14.72 2.42 -9.52
CA LEU A 189 14.34 3.51 -8.62
C LEU A 189 13.13 4.23 -9.21
N ALA A 190 12.21 4.65 -8.36
CA ALA A 190 11.13 5.57 -8.71
C ALA A 190 11.09 6.71 -7.70
N VAL A 191 11.00 7.94 -8.19
CA VAL A 191 10.94 9.17 -7.39
C VAL A 191 9.80 10.02 -7.93
N VAL A 192 8.92 10.43 -7.04
CA VAL A 192 7.88 11.43 -7.33
C VAL A 192 7.99 12.57 -6.33
N ARG A 193 7.81 13.81 -6.83
CA ARG A 193 7.82 15.03 -6.03
C ARG A 193 6.52 15.78 -6.27
N ARG A 194 5.97 16.40 -5.21
CA ARG A 194 4.76 17.21 -5.32
C ARG A 194 4.87 18.41 -4.38
N ASP A 195 4.35 19.53 -4.81
CA ASP A 195 4.25 20.72 -3.97
C ASP A 195 3.06 20.60 -3.01
N LEU A 196 3.28 20.90 -1.74
CA LEU A 196 2.23 20.93 -0.71
C LEU A 196 1.58 22.31 -0.53
N GLY A 197 2.01 23.31 -1.30
CA GLY A 197 1.58 24.70 -1.14
C GLY A 197 2.18 25.40 0.08
N ASP A 198 1.75 26.64 0.34
CA ASP A 198 2.29 27.49 1.41
C ASP A 198 2.01 27.01 2.84
N THR A 199 1.09 26.07 3.02
CA THR A 199 0.71 25.54 4.35
C THR A 199 1.77 24.65 4.98
N SER A 200 2.82 24.31 4.25
CA SER A 200 3.79 23.28 4.64
C SER A 200 5.16 23.79 5.07
N LYS A 201 5.26 25.04 5.57
CA LYS A 201 6.48 25.57 6.22
C LYS A 201 6.71 24.83 7.55
N GLY A 202 7.21 23.59 7.48
CA GLY A 202 7.51 22.78 8.63
C GLY A 202 8.91 22.20 8.56
N GLU A 203 9.34 21.56 9.65
CA GLU A 203 10.62 20.89 9.74
C GLU A 203 10.78 19.84 8.65
N LYS A 204 12.03 19.56 8.27
CA LYS A 204 12.38 18.44 7.40
C LYS A 204 11.94 17.15 8.07
N LEU A 205 11.15 16.35 7.34
CA LEU A 205 10.69 15.03 7.79
C LEU A 205 11.21 13.97 6.84
N SER A 206 11.56 12.81 7.40
CA SER A 206 12.02 11.65 6.63
C SER A 206 11.60 10.38 7.34
N TYR A 207 10.72 9.60 6.71
CA TYR A 207 10.16 8.37 7.26
C TYR A 207 10.17 7.25 6.25
N LEU A 208 10.53 6.04 6.70
CA LEU A 208 10.41 4.81 5.91
C LEU A 208 9.11 4.10 6.28
N ILE A 209 8.19 4.06 5.32
CA ILE A 209 6.86 3.46 5.48
C ILE A 209 6.92 2.02 4.96
N PRO A 210 6.61 1.01 5.79
CA PRO A 210 6.61 -0.38 5.36
C PRO A 210 5.62 -0.67 4.23
N LYS A 211 5.97 -1.59 3.36
CA LYS A 211 5.14 -2.05 2.24
C LYS A 211 3.72 -2.41 2.66
N LYS A 212 3.56 -3.14 3.77
CA LYS A 212 2.26 -3.57 4.27
C LYS A 212 1.39 -2.37 4.66
N ALA A 213 1.98 -1.37 5.34
CA ALA A 213 1.26 -0.14 5.70
C ALA A 213 0.78 0.63 4.46
N LEU A 214 1.63 0.76 3.44
CA LEU A 214 1.26 1.40 2.17
C LEU A 214 0.13 0.66 1.46
N ALA A 215 0.14 -0.67 1.46
CA ALA A 215 -0.91 -1.47 0.85
C ALA A 215 -2.27 -1.28 1.55
N GLU A 216 -2.27 -1.18 2.88
CA GLU A 216 -3.50 -0.92 3.63
C GLU A 216 -3.96 0.54 3.49
N LEU A 217 -3.03 1.50 3.42
CA LEU A 217 -3.37 2.90 3.15
C LEU A 217 -4.11 3.08 1.82
N VAL A 218 -3.64 2.43 0.76
CA VAL A 218 -4.31 2.51 -0.56
C VAL A 218 -5.75 2.00 -0.51
N LYS A 219 -6.03 0.98 0.31
CA LYS A 219 -7.40 0.44 0.48
C LYS A 219 -8.33 1.41 1.22
N LEU A 220 -7.77 2.24 2.11
CA LEU A 220 -8.57 3.25 2.82
C LEU A 220 -8.93 4.46 1.96
N ILE A 221 -8.22 4.69 0.86
CA ILE A 221 -8.46 5.83 -0.02
C ILE A 221 -9.65 5.52 -0.94
N GLU A 222 -10.85 5.79 -0.47
CA GLU A 222 -12.09 5.66 -1.25
C GLU A 222 -12.47 6.97 -1.93
N ASP A 223 -12.28 8.10 -1.24
CA ASP A 223 -12.58 9.45 -1.73
C ASP A 223 -11.28 10.20 -2.01
N ASP A 224 -11.04 10.50 -3.27
CA ASP A 224 -9.86 11.24 -3.72
C ASP A 224 -9.84 12.70 -3.21
N GLU A 225 -10.98 13.28 -2.86
CA GLU A 225 -11.09 14.65 -2.33
C GLU A 225 -10.92 14.74 -0.81
N ALA A 226 -10.94 13.60 -0.11
CA ALA A 226 -10.73 13.57 1.35
C ALA A 226 -9.30 13.96 1.74
N THR A 227 -9.14 14.42 2.97
CA THR A 227 -7.83 14.79 3.53
C THR A 227 -7.30 13.69 4.44
N PHE A 228 -6.04 13.34 4.27
CA PHE A 228 -5.26 12.54 5.21
C PHE A 228 -4.44 13.42 6.13
N SER A 229 -4.45 13.10 7.41
CA SER A 229 -3.53 13.63 8.38
C SER A 229 -2.46 12.59 8.71
N PHE A 230 -1.20 13.02 8.70
CA PHE A 230 -0.06 12.20 9.09
C PHE A 230 0.51 12.70 10.41
N SER A 231 0.77 11.80 11.33
CA SER A 231 1.53 12.08 12.54
C SER A 231 2.61 11.02 12.78
N ALA A 232 3.60 11.38 13.61
CA ALA A 232 4.60 10.42 14.06
C ALA A 232 4.95 10.69 15.53
N LYS A 233 4.98 9.61 16.32
CA LYS A 233 5.36 9.66 17.74
C LYS A 233 6.23 8.44 18.04
N ASN A 234 7.41 8.67 18.61
CA ASN A 234 8.37 7.60 18.89
C ASN A 234 8.70 6.78 17.63
N ASN A 235 8.42 5.49 17.64
CA ASN A 235 8.65 4.55 16.54
C ASN A 235 7.40 4.30 15.68
N HIS A 236 6.29 4.99 15.94
CA HIS A 236 5.03 4.80 15.23
C HIS A 236 4.72 6.00 14.34
N MET A 237 4.13 5.68 13.20
CA MET A 237 3.52 6.62 12.27
C MET A 237 2.02 6.35 12.23
N ALA A 238 1.22 7.39 12.25
CA ALA A 238 -0.23 7.28 12.11
C ALA A 238 -0.71 8.04 10.87
N PHE A 239 -1.61 7.42 10.15
CA PHE A 239 -2.34 8.00 9.01
C PHE A 239 -3.82 7.98 9.35
N MET A 240 -4.44 9.14 9.34
CA MET A 240 -5.81 9.33 9.79
C MET A 240 -6.66 9.92 8.67
N GLN A 241 -7.85 9.36 8.46
CA GLN A 241 -8.88 9.89 7.55
C GLN A 241 -10.25 9.71 8.18
N GLY A 242 -10.91 10.82 8.55
CA GLY A 242 -12.16 10.77 9.30
C GLY A 242 -12.01 9.94 10.58
N ASP A 243 -12.88 8.95 10.75
CA ASP A 243 -12.90 8.04 11.90
C ASP A 243 -11.98 6.82 11.75
N GLN A 244 -11.13 6.80 10.72
CA GLN A 244 -10.20 5.71 10.45
C GLN A 244 -8.77 6.10 10.81
N VAL A 245 -8.02 5.18 11.40
CA VAL A 245 -6.60 5.33 11.66
C VAL A 245 -5.84 4.05 11.34
N ILE A 246 -4.73 4.21 10.63
CA ILE A 246 -3.70 3.17 10.50
C ILE A 246 -2.47 3.65 11.26
N VAL A 247 -1.98 2.82 12.16
CA VAL A 247 -0.72 3.04 12.87
C VAL A 247 0.26 1.97 12.44
N SER A 248 1.46 2.37 12.05
CA SER A 248 2.53 1.45 11.66
C SER A 248 3.83 1.81 12.37
N ARG A 249 4.63 0.79 12.70
CA ARG A 249 6.02 1.05 13.07
C ARG A 249 6.76 1.55 11.83
N LYS A 250 7.65 2.54 12.02
CA LYS A 250 8.57 2.96 10.96
C LYS A 250 9.63 1.87 10.76
N ILE A 251 10.16 1.78 9.54
CA ILE A 251 11.36 0.98 9.31
C ILE A 251 12.56 1.75 9.88
N ASP A 252 13.33 1.10 10.75
CA ASP A 252 14.58 1.65 11.27
C ASP A 252 15.72 1.42 10.26
N GLY A 253 16.56 2.44 10.09
CA GLY A 253 17.71 2.37 9.19
C GLY A 253 17.83 3.57 8.29
N LYS A 254 18.90 3.60 7.51
CA LYS A 254 19.18 4.68 6.56
C LYS A 254 18.88 4.23 5.15
N PHE A 255 17.95 4.90 4.49
CA PHE A 255 17.67 4.68 3.07
C PHE A 255 18.92 5.03 2.23
N PRO A 256 19.22 4.27 1.16
CA PRO A 256 20.36 4.57 0.28
C PRO A 256 20.33 5.98 -0.27
N ASN A 257 21.53 6.55 -0.51
CA ASN A 257 21.62 7.83 -1.18
C ASN A 257 21.26 7.69 -2.67
N TYR A 258 19.96 7.70 -2.95
CA TYR A 258 19.41 7.49 -4.29
C TYR A 258 19.72 8.61 -5.27
N GLN A 259 20.09 9.81 -4.77
CA GLN A 259 20.38 10.96 -5.64
C GLN A 259 21.63 10.72 -6.51
N GLN A 260 22.56 9.89 -6.02
CA GLN A 260 23.79 9.57 -6.75
C GLN A 260 23.59 8.69 -7.98
N VAL A 261 22.46 7.96 -8.04
CA VAL A 261 22.16 7.07 -9.18
C VAL A 261 21.28 7.73 -10.24
N ILE A 262 20.78 8.95 -9.98
CA ILE A 262 20.03 9.74 -10.96
C ILE A 262 21.02 10.37 -11.93
N PRO A 263 21.06 9.95 -13.21
CA PRO A 263 22.01 10.51 -14.16
C PRO A 263 21.65 11.97 -14.48
N SER A 264 22.67 12.81 -14.51
CA SER A 264 22.52 14.25 -14.82
C SER A 264 23.04 14.62 -16.23
N ASP A 265 23.73 13.69 -16.91
CA ASP A 265 24.46 13.93 -18.15
C ASP A 265 24.01 13.02 -19.31
N ASN A 266 22.73 12.65 -19.34
CA ASN A 266 22.13 11.90 -20.44
C ASN A 266 22.13 12.73 -21.72
N LYS A 267 22.81 12.21 -22.76
CA LYS A 267 22.94 12.87 -24.05
C LYS A 267 21.87 12.43 -25.03
N LEU A 268 21.38 11.19 -24.88
CA LEU A 268 20.44 10.59 -25.81
C LEU A 268 19.03 10.66 -25.19
N GLN A 269 18.12 11.33 -25.88
CA GLN A 269 16.72 11.46 -25.47
C GLN A 269 15.83 10.85 -26.55
N VAL A 270 15.24 9.72 -26.26
CA VAL A 270 14.43 8.97 -27.18
C VAL A 270 12.97 9.06 -26.77
N LYS A 271 12.18 9.82 -27.53
CA LYS A 271 10.74 9.89 -27.36
C LYS A 271 10.07 8.74 -28.07
N ILE A 272 9.14 8.09 -27.37
CA ILE A 272 8.42 6.95 -27.90
C ILE A 272 6.99 6.92 -27.37
N ASN A 273 6.05 6.50 -28.21
CA ASN A 273 4.68 6.25 -27.78
C ASN A 273 4.65 5.13 -26.72
N ARG A 274 4.13 5.46 -25.54
CA ARG A 274 4.08 4.59 -24.38
C ARG A 274 3.39 3.26 -24.66
N ASN A 275 2.21 3.29 -25.30
CA ASN A 275 1.43 2.09 -25.57
C ASN A 275 2.12 1.19 -26.59
N THR A 276 2.72 1.77 -27.63
CA THR A 276 3.49 1.03 -28.65
C THR A 276 4.65 0.30 -28.02
N LEU A 277 5.47 0.99 -27.19
CA LEU A 277 6.58 0.38 -26.48
C LEU A 277 6.10 -0.72 -25.53
N GLN A 278 5.04 -0.44 -24.75
CA GLN A 278 4.49 -1.39 -23.78
C GLN A 278 4.01 -2.69 -24.44
N GLN A 279 3.28 -2.59 -25.57
CA GLN A 279 2.76 -3.76 -26.26
C GLN A 279 3.88 -4.58 -26.93
N ALA A 280 4.83 -3.92 -27.57
CA ALA A 280 5.98 -4.58 -28.16
C ALA A 280 6.83 -5.29 -27.10
N LEU A 281 7.12 -4.60 -26.00
CA LEU A 281 7.90 -5.17 -24.91
C LEU A 281 7.19 -6.35 -24.24
N LYS A 282 5.86 -6.30 -24.07
CA LYS A 282 5.07 -7.46 -23.58
C LYS A 282 5.22 -8.68 -24.49
N ARG A 283 5.18 -8.50 -25.82
CA ARG A 283 5.32 -9.62 -26.76
C ARG A 283 6.73 -10.21 -26.74
N VAL A 284 7.76 -9.36 -26.85
CA VAL A 284 9.16 -9.82 -26.84
C VAL A 284 9.51 -10.50 -25.52
N ALA A 285 9.03 -9.98 -24.39
CA ALA A 285 9.31 -10.52 -23.06
C ALA A 285 8.73 -11.94 -22.81
N LEU A 286 7.84 -12.45 -23.67
CA LEU A 286 7.32 -13.82 -23.58
C LEU A 286 8.42 -14.87 -23.74
N LEU A 287 9.47 -14.56 -24.50
CA LEU A 287 10.61 -15.45 -24.72
C LEU A 287 11.88 -14.99 -23.97
N ALA A 288 11.76 -14.01 -23.08
CA ALA A 288 12.87 -13.60 -22.21
C ALA A 288 13.12 -14.63 -21.11
N ASP A 289 14.39 -14.81 -20.74
CA ASP A 289 14.79 -15.69 -19.64
C ASP A 289 13.99 -15.39 -18.35
N GLU A 290 13.52 -16.41 -17.67
CA GLU A 290 12.60 -16.28 -16.53
C GLU A 290 13.20 -15.54 -15.34
N LYS A 291 14.50 -15.61 -15.13
CA LYS A 291 15.19 -15.01 -13.99
C LYS A 291 15.59 -13.57 -14.28
N SER A 292 16.22 -13.34 -15.40
CA SER A 292 16.74 -12.02 -15.78
C SER A 292 15.68 -11.11 -16.37
N LYS A 293 14.69 -11.67 -17.09
CA LYS A 293 13.71 -10.93 -17.89
C LYS A 293 14.35 -9.90 -18.80
N MET A 294 15.58 -10.18 -19.27
CA MET A 294 16.36 -9.26 -20.08
C MET A 294 15.80 -9.15 -21.49
N VAL A 295 15.63 -7.93 -21.94
CA VAL A 295 15.39 -7.57 -23.35
C VAL A 295 16.44 -6.56 -23.75
N ARG A 296 17.03 -6.76 -24.94
CA ARG A 296 17.96 -5.84 -25.55
C ARG A 296 17.18 -4.78 -26.34
N PHE A 297 17.53 -3.53 -26.14
CA PHE A 297 17.02 -2.36 -26.83
C PHE A 297 18.12 -1.83 -27.74
N ASP A 298 18.00 -2.05 -29.02
CA ASP A 298 18.89 -1.50 -30.06
C ASP A 298 18.24 -0.24 -30.64
N ILE A 299 18.71 0.92 -30.21
CA ILE A 299 18.19 2.22 -30.59
C ILE A 299 19.06 2.75 -31.74
N GLN A 300 18.45 3.08 -32.88
CA GLN A 300 19.07 3.64 -34.04
C GLN A 300 18.27 4.85 -34.53
N SER A 301 18.85 5.59 -35.50
CA SER A 301 18.09 6.65 -36.17
C SER A 301 16.84 6.07 -36.81
N GLY A 302 15.66 6.55 -36.39
CA GLY A 302 14.35 6.16 -36.91
C GLY A 302 13.70 4.93 -36.26
N SER A 303 14.42 4.09 -35.52
CA SER A 303 13.81 2.87 -34.92
C SER A 303 14.42 2.42 -33.59
N ILE A 304 13.62 1.68 -32.83
CA ILE A 304 14.08 0.83 -31.74
C ILE A 304 13.77 -0.61 -32.07
N THR A 305 14.77 -1.47 -32.03
CA THR A 305 14.59 -2.92 -32.13
C THR A 305 14.68 -3.52 -30.72
N LEU A 306 13.64 -4.23 -30.30
CA LEU A 306 13.61 -5.04 -29.11
C LEU A 306 13.93 -6.48 -29.44
N THR A 307 14.91 -7.07 -28.77
CA THR A 307 15.29 -8.48 -29.02
C THR A 307 15.49 -9.22 -27.69
N THR A 308 15.13 -10.49 -27.71
CA THR A 308 15.55 -11.46 -26.71
C THR A 308 15.94 -12.76 -27.44
N ASP A 309 16.97 -13.39 -26.90
CA ASP A 309 17.48 -14.65 -27.43
C ASP A 309 17.83 -15.53 -26.23
N THR A 310 17.17 -16.67 -26.13
CA THR A 310 17.41 -17.66 -25.09
C THR A 310 17.49 -19.04 -25.70
N THR A 311 18.50 -19.81 -25.34
CA THR A 311 18.74 -21.15 -25.88
C THR A 311 17.60 -22.13 -25.63
N GLU A 312 16.79 -21.88 -24.57
CA GLU A 312 15.70 -22.76 -24.16
C GLU A 312 14.34 -22.36 -24.74
N LEU A 313 14.06 -21.05 -24.88
CA LEU A 313 12.75 -20.55 -25.27
C LEU A 313 12.70 -20.03 -26.70
N GLY A 314 13.87 -19.78 -27.34
CA GLY A 314 13.99 -19.23 -28.67
C GLY A 314 14.22 -17.72 -28.70
N GLU A 315 14.01 -17.12 -29.85
CA GLU A 315 14.23 -15.69 -30.09
C GLU A 315 12.95 -14.92 -30.39
N ALA A 316 12.89 -13.66 -29.95
CA ALA A 316 11.87 -12.73 -30.38
C ALA A 316 12.51 -11.40 -30.77
N ARG A 317 11.98 -10.81 -31.86
CA ARG A 317 12.42 -9.52 -32.38
C ARG A 317 11.21 -8.69 -32.77
N GLU A 318 11.20 -7.44 -32.38
CA GLU A 318 10.20 -6.47 -32.78
C GLU A 318 10.82 -5.10 -33.01
N GLU A 319 10.43 -4.42 -34.10
CA GLU A 319 10.91 -3.09 -34.42
C GLU A 319 9.80 -2.05 -34.29
N ILE A 320 10.15 -0.93 -33.70
CA ILE A 320 9.26 0.20 -33.45
C ILE A 320 9.84 1.43 -34.12
N ALA A 321 9.08 2.06 -35.02
CA ALA A 321 9.45 3.34 -35.60
C ALA A 321 9.40 4.48 -34.58
N ILE A 322 10.42 5.32 -34.54
CA ILE A 322 10.55 6.48 -33.67
C ILE A 322 11.07 7.71 -34.35
N SER A 323 10.76 8.89 -33.85
CA SER A 323 11.33 10.15 -34.33
C SER A 323 12.63 10.47 -33.58
N TYR A 324 13.66 9.68 -33.83
CA TYR A 324 14.99 9.84 -33.24
C TYR A 324 16.04 9.92 -34.33
N SER A 325 17.02 10.83 -34.23
CA SER A 325 18.09 11.03 -35.20
C SER A 325 19.48 11.12 -34.58
N GLY A 326 19.63 10.68 -33.32
CA GLY A 326 20.89 10.69 -32.60
C GLY A 326 21.77 9.47 -32.90
N GLU A 327 22.84 9.36 -32.10
CA GLU A 327 23.76 8.21 -32.17
C GLU A 327 23.07 6.92 -31.73
N GLY A 328 23.48 5.79 -32.34
CA GLY A 328 22.97 4.47 -31.96
C GLY A 328 23.48 4.04 -30.57
N VAL A 329 22.64 3.35 -29.83
CA VAL A 329 23.01 2.74 -28.53
C VAL A 329 22.26 1.43 -28.34
N SER A 330 22.95 0.44 -27.78
CA SER A 330 22.36 -0.84 -27.37
C SER A 330 22.42 -0.99 -25.87
N VAL A 331 21.30 -1.30 -25.22
CA VAL A 331 21.23 -1.50 -23.78
C VAL A 331 20.35 -2.68 -23.43
N GLY A 332 20.82 -3.53 -22.49
CA GLY A 332 20.00 -4.60 -21.91
C GLY A 332 19.21 -4.06 -20.71
N LEU A 333 17.90 -4.26 -20.73
CA LEU A 333 17.03 -3.85 -19.60
C LEU A 333 16.12 -5.00 -19.19
N ASN A 334 15.79 -5.05 -17.90
CA ASN A 334 14.76 -5.96 -17.42
C ASN A 334 13.39 -5.47 -17.89
N ALA A 335 12.75 -6.26 -18.75
CA ALA A 335 11.46 -5.93 -19.37
C ALA A 335 10.36 -5.65 -18.33
N LYS A 336 10.33 -6.42 -17.25
CA LYS A 336 9.35 -6.23 -16.17
C LYS A 336 9.52 -4.86 -15.52
N TYR A 337 10.76 -4.43 -15.27
CA TYR A 337 11.02 -3.14 -14.66
C TYR A 337 10.59 -1.98 -15.56
N VAL A 338 10.86 -2.07 -16.84
CA VAL A 338 10.38 -1.07 -17.82
C VAL A 338 8.86 -1.06 -17.88
N LEU A 339 8.21 -2.23 -17.97
CA LEU A 339 6.76 -2.35 -17.99
C LEU A 339 6.10 -1.77 -16.72
N ASP A 340 6.68 -1.99 -15.55
CA ASP A 340 6.17 -1.43 -14.29
C ASP A 340 6.18 0.11 -14.32
N VAL A 341 7.22 0.72 -14.89
CA VAL A 341 7.29 2.18 -15.10
C VAL A 341 6.24 2.65 -16.09
N LEU A 342 6.10 1.98 -17.25
CA LEU A 342 5.13 2.35 -18.28
C LEU A 342 3.68 2.24 -17.78
N ASN A 343 3.40 1.37 -16.81
CA ASN A 343 2.07 1.20 -16.22
C ASN A 343 1.63 2.38 -15.34
N VAL A 344 2.57 3.18 -14.83
CA VAL A 344 2.27 4.28 -13.90
C VAL A 344 2.44 5.67 -14.50
N ILE A 345 2.96 5.76 -15.72
CA ILE A 345 2.99 7.00 -16.51
C ILE A 345 1.66 7.11 -17.26
N ASP A 346 1.02 8.25 -17.14
CA ASP A 346 -0.30 8.49 -17.75
C ASP A 346 -0.19 9.12 -19.16
N ASP A 347 0.98 9.71 -19.50
CA ASP A 347 1.24 10.34 -20.79
C ASP A 347 1.19 9.35 -21.97
N GLU A 348 0.85 9.84 -23.15
CA GLU A 348 0.93 9.08 -24.39
C GLU A 348 2.37 8.80 -24.83
N GLU A 349 3.30 9.68 -24.45
CA GLU A 349 4.71 9.57 -24.76
C GLU A 349 5.57 9.46 -23.51
N VAL A 350 6.61 8.65 -23.59
CA VAL A 350 7.68 8.56 -22.60
C VAL A 350 9.00 8.92 -23.22
N ILE A 351 9.95 9.35 -22.40
CA ILE A 351 11.30 9.70 -22.82
C ILE A 351 12.27 8.74 -22.14
N LEU A 352 12.98 7.95 -22.95
CA LEU A 352 14.12 7.17 -22.52
C LEU A 352 15.36 8.05 -22.61
N ASN A 353 15.95 8.36 -21.45
CA ASN A 353 17.17 9.17 -21.37
C ASN A 353 18.35 8.24 -21.09
N LEU A 354 19.32 8.22 -21.98
CA LEU A 354 20.47 7.33 -21.96
C LEU A 354 21.76 8.11 -22.13
N LYS A 355 22.87 7.56 -21.68
CA LYS A 355 24.20 8.08 -21.92
C LYS A 355 25.02 7.11 -22.78
N ASP A 356 25.06 5.86 -22.38
CA ASP A 356 25.77 4.76 -23.02
C ASP A 356 25.17 3.41 -22.61
N GLU A 357 25.75 2.31 -23.08
CA GLU A 357 25.30 0.94 -22.81
C GLU A 357 25.41 0.48 -21.34
N LYS A 358 26.22 1.16 -20.53
CA LYS A 358 26.53 0.79 -19.14
C LYS A 358 25.87 1.70 -18.12
N SER A 359 25.33 2.82 -18.58
CA SER A 359 24.66 3.80 -17.74
C SER A 359 23.19 3.46 -17.53
N SER A 360 22.65 3.86 -16.39
CA SER A 360 21.24 3.65 -16.09
C SER A 360 20.33 4.36 -17.10
N CYS A 361 19.23 3.72 -17.45
CA CYS A 361 18.17 4.31 -18.26
C CYS A 361 17.24 5.12 -17.35
N LEU A 362 17.20 6.44 -17.54
CA LEU A 362 16.23 7.30 -16.89
C LEU A 362 14.99 7.44 -17.76
N ILE A 363 13.85 6.98 -17.25
CA ILE A 363 12.55 7.05 -17.92
C ILE A 363 11.76 8.20 -17.28
N THR A 364 11.33 9.15 -18.11
CA THR A 364 10.60 10.34 -17.68
C THR A 364 9.30 10.51 -18.46
N SER A 365 8.37 11.22 -17.85
CA SER A 365 7.14 11.67 -18.47
C SER A 365 7.38 12.95 -19.29
N ASN A 366 6.58 13.17 -20.30
CA ASN A 366 6.64 14.41 -21.08
C ASN A 366 6.03 15.59 -20.32
N THR A 367 4.95 15.38 -19.58
CA THR A 367 4.22 16.41 -18.83
C THR A 367 4.57 16.43 -17.35
N ASP A 368 4.76 15.28 -16.69
CA ASP A 368 5.11 15.18 -15.27
C ASP A 368 6.64 15.23 -15.06
N LYS A 369 7.20 16.43 -14.99
CA LYS A 369 8.64 16.65 -14.78
C LYS A 369 9.11 16.27 -13.37
N ASP A 370 8.20 16.14 -12.42
CA ASP A 370 8.48 15.79 -11.03
C ASP A 370 8.42 14.28 -10.77
N TYR A 371 8.22 13.47 -11.84
CA TYR A 371 8.34 12.01 -11.82
C TYR A 371 9.58 11.55 -12.58
N GLN A 372 10.38 10.70 -11.94
CA GLN A 372 11.59 10.09 -12.50
C GLN A 372 11.64 8.61 -12.13
N SER A 373 11.93 7.77 -13.10
CA SER A 373 12.21 6.35 -12.82
C SER A 373 13.49 5.90 -13.53
N ILE A 374 14.24 5.07 -12.85
CA ILE A 374 15.53 4.55 -13.32
C ILE A 374 15.45 3.03 -13.39
N VAL A 375 15.98 2.48 -14.46
CA VAL A 375 16.22 1.04 -14.62
C VAL A 375 17.72 0.86 -14.87
N MET A 376 18.35 0.03 -14.03
CA MET A 376 19.77 -0.28 -14.16
C MET A 376 19.99 -1.18 -15.38
N PRO A 377 21.07 -0.95 -16.17
CA PRO A 377 21.38 -1.78 -17.31
C PRO A 377 21.85 -3.16 -16.89
N MET A 378 21.60 -4.13 -17.75
CA MET A 378 22.10 -5.50 -17.64
C MET A 378 23.19 -5.72 -18.69
N ARG A 379 24.12 -6.62 -18.39
CA ARG A 379 25.16 -7.01 -19.35
C ARG A 379 24.49 -7.74 -20.54
N LEU A 380 24.78 -7.25 -21.74
CA LEU A 380 24.40 -7.87 -23.01
C LEU A 380 25.27 -9.10 -23.28
#